data_9428df41970067bd5453e1609dcb5657
#
_entry.id   9428df41970067bd5453e1609dcb5657
#
_cell.length_a   1.000
_cell.length_b   1.000
_cell.length_c   1.000
_cell.angle_alpha   90.00
_cell.angle_beta   90.00
_cell.angle_gamma   90.00
#
_symmetry.space_group_name_H-M   'P 1'
#
loop_
_entity.id
_entity.type
_entity.pdbx_description
1 polymer ?
#
loop_
_entity_poly.entity_id
_entity_poly.type
_entity_poly.pdbx_seq_one_letter_code
_entity_poly.pdbx_strand_id
1 'polypeptide(L)'
;MWMQKYKKISRFLTFKRFLYQTEEYFYYYFEKTNRNYTNILFFFPTKQKQVSILFLSLPSNLIEVILNKFMSYLITPEGYKPLLDLKQTELGIKQIKEFFQLNLSSELRLRRVTAPLFVLKGMGINDDLNGVERAVTFPIKDLGDAKAEVVHSLAKWKRLTLAEYHIEPGYGIYTDMNAIRADEELGNLHSLYVDQWDWERVITAEDRNVEFLKEIVTRIYAAMVRTEYMVYEMYPQIKPCLPQKLHFIHAEELRQLYPDLEPKCREHAIC
;
A
#
# COMPACT_ATOMS: atom_id res chain seq x y z
N MET A 1 21.24 -34.19 14.02
CA MET A 1 21.01 -34.49 15.45
C MET A 1 20.26 -33.40 16.21
N TRP A 2 19.90 -32.25 15.59
CA TRP A 2 19.09 -31.17 16.21
C TRP A 2 17.57 -31.29 15.96
N MET A 3 17.18 -31.98 14.92
CA MET A 3 15.73 -32.09 14.55
C MET A 3 14.92 -33.14 15.36
N GLN A 4 15.55 -34.04 16.11
CA GLN A 4 14.82 -35.06 16.85
C GLN A 4 14.39 -34.67 18.27
N LYS A 5 14.86 -33.55 18.82
CA LYS A 5 14.53 -33.09 20.17
C LYS A 5 13.18 -32.32 20.26
N TYR A 6 12.58 -31.95 19.12
CA TYR A 6 11.37 -31.11 19.05
C TYR A 6 10.08 -31.88 18.79
N LYS A 7 10.11 -33.20 18.75
CA LYS A 7 8.89 -34.03 18.48
C LYS A 7 7.90 -34.17 19.64
N LYS A 8 8.08 -33.46 20.75
CA LYS A 8 7.27 -33.63 21.97
C LYS A 8 6.49 -32.40 22.45
N ILE A 9 6.28 -31.38 21.63
CA ILE A 9 5.50 -30.20 22.01
C ILE A 9 4.23 -30.15 21.15
N SER A 10 3.18 -30.72 21.65
CA SER A 10 1.84 -30.72 21.05
C SER A 10 1.04 -29.52 21.56
N ARG A 11 1.15 -28.39 20.93
CA ARG A 11 0.15 -27.31 20.75
C ARG A 11 0.84 -26.12 20.09
N PHE A 12 0.95 -26.19 18.78
CA PHE A 12 1.51 -25.11 17.95
C PHE A 12 0.38 -24.28 17.37
N LEU A 13 0.36 -22.99 17.68
CA LEU A 13 -0.31 -22.00 16.85
C LEU A 13 0.75 -21.38 15.92
N THR A 14 0.81 -21.87 14.69
CA THR A 14 1.66 -21.30 13.66
C THR A 14 0.93 -20.15 13.02
N PHE A 15 1.25 -18.91 13.42
CA PHE A 15 0.77 -17.72 12.71
C PHE A 15 1.71 -17.43 11.55
N LYS A 16 1.25 -17.72 10.33
CA LYS A 16 1.90 -17.31 9.09
C LYS A 16 1.36 -15.95 8.70
N ARG A 17 2.07 -14.86 8.99
CA ARG A 17 1.72 -13.53 8.51
C ARG A 17 2.66 -13.18 7.36
N PHE A 18 2.10 -13.04 6.18
CA PHE A 18 2.78 -12.43 5.05
C PHE A 18 2.78 -10.92 5.22
N LEU A 19 3.93 -10.35 5.58
CA LEU A 19 4.21 -8.97 5.25
C LEU A 19 4.74 -9.01 3.81
N TYR A 20 3.89 -8.63 2.87
CA TYR A 20 4.27 -8.42 1.48
C TYR A 20 5.23 -7.24 1.44
N GLN A 21 6.48 -7.55 1.20
CA GLN A 21 7.47 -6.83 0.38
C GLN A 21 8.88 -7.07 0.92
N THR A 22 9.48 -7.94 0.34
CA THR A 22 10.85 -8.43 0.22
C THR A 22 10.82 -9.94 0.40
N GLU A 23 11.71 -10.66 -0.23
CA GLU A 23 11.84 -12.13 -0.20
C GLU A 23 12.19 -12.69 1.20
N GLU A 24 11.79 -12.01 2.28
CA GLU A 24 12.11 -12.39 3.65
C GLU A 24 10.84 -12.88 4.37
N TYR A 25 10.81 -14.18 4.64
CA TYR A 25 9.78 -14.81 5.44
C TYR A 25 10.08 -14.62 6.92
N PHE A 26 9.16 -14.01 7.66
CA PHE A 26 9.23 -13.95 9.12
C PHE A 26 8.47 -15.14 9.71
N TYR A 27 9.14 -15.93 10.53
CA TYR A 27 8.53 -16.99 11.31
C TYR A 27 8.50 -16.59 12.78
N TYR A 28 7.31 -16.64 13.39
CA TYR A 28 7.14 -16.43 14.83
C TYR A 28 6.91 -17.77 15.49
N TYR A 29 7.59 -17.98 16.59
CA TYR A 29 7.38 -19.12 17.44
C TYR A 29 7.01 -18.64 18.85
N PHE A 30 5.89 -19.12 19.39
CA PHE A 30 5.48 -18.81 20.75
C PHE A 30 5.64 -20.04 21.62
N GLU A 31 6.38 -19.91 22.70
CA GLU A 31 6.46 -20.92 23.74
C GLU A 31 6.05 -20.30 25.07
N LYS A 32 4.96 -20.80 25.66
CA LYS A 32 4.53 -20.41 26.98
C LYS A 32 5.34 -21.19 28.01
N THR A 33 6.39 -20.60 28.54
CA THR A 33 7.33 -21.26 29.44
C THR A 33 6.92 -21.18 30.90
N ASN A 34 6.01 -20.22 31.28
CA ASN A 34 5.59 -20.01 32.64
C ASN A 34 4.29 -19.19 32.67
N ARG A 35 3.57 -19.13 33.79
CA ARG A 35 2.31 -18.36 33.90
C ARG A 35 2.45 -16.86 33.61
N ASN A 36 3.66 -16.31 33.71
CA ASN A 36 3.94 -14.89 33.66
C ASN A 36 4.74 -14.41 32.45
N TYR A 37 5.36 -15.29 31.66
CA TYR A 37 6.20 -14.92 30.52
C TYR A 37 5.96 -15.82 29.31
N THR A 38 5.98 -15.20 28.15
CA THR A 38 5.93 -15.89 26.85
C THR A 38 7.17 -15.53 26.05
N ASN A 39 7.86 -16.52 25.53
CA ASN A 39 9.03 -16.33 24.69
C ASN A 39 8.59 -16.22 23.24
N ILE A 40 9.11 -15.20 22.54
CA ILE A 40 8.88 -14.98 21.13
C ILE A 40 10.21 -15.16 20.41
N LEU A 41 10.25 -16.08 19.47
CA LEU A 41 11.39 -16.32 18.59
C LEU A 41 11.08 -15.72 17.21
N PHE A 42 11.89 -14.78 16.77
CA PHE A 42 11.86 -14.22 15.44
C PHE A 42 12.96 -14.86 14.60
N PHE A 43 12.61 -15.44 13.47
CA PHE A 43 13.54 -16.01 12.52
C PHE A 43 13.70 -15.06 11.33
N PHE A 44 14.91 -14.55 11.12
CA PHE A 44 15.25 -13.68 10.00
C PHE A 44 16.16 -14.45 9.04
N PRO A 45 15.75 -14.80 7.83
CA PRO A 45 16.65 -15.32 6.82
C PRO A 45 17.60 -14.20 6.38
N THR A 46 18.91 -14.45 6.48
CA THR A 46 19.91 -13.52 5.94
C THR A 46 20.30 -13.92 4.52
N LYS A 47 20.83 -12.98 3.72
CA LYS A 47 21.32 -13.22 2.35
C LYS A 47 22.36 -14.35 2.24
N GLN A 48 22.95 -14.76 3.34
CA GLN A 48 23.97 -15.84 3.41
C GLN A 48 23.40 -17.18 3.86
N LYS A 49 22.07 -17.40 3.84
CA LYS A 49 21.41 -18.62 4.34
C LYS A 49 21.63 -18.90 5.84
N GLN A 50 22.12 -17.96 6.60
CA GLN A 50 22.15 -18.02 8.06
C GLN A 50 20.86 -17.46 8.60
N VAL A 51 20.27 -18.11 9.59
CA VAL A 51 19.06 -17.66 10.27
C VAL A 51 19.50 -16.88 11.51
N SER A 52 19.22 -15.58 11.54
CA SER A 52 19.35 -14.80 12.77
C SER A 52 18.12 -15.02 13.64
N ILE A 53 18.33 -15.34 14.89
CA ILE A 53 17.27 -15.59 15.86
C ILE A 53 17.29 -14.46 16.87
N LEU A 54 16.20 -13.68 16.93
CA LEU A 54 15.99 -12.74 18.02
C LEU A 54 15.06 -13.36 19.06
N PHE A 55 15.57 -13.48 20.26
CA PHE A 55 14.83 -14.01 21.40
C PHE A 55 14.35 -12.86 22.28
N LEU A 56 13.04 -12.74 22.46
CA LEU A 56 12.45 -11.77 23.37
C LEU A 56 11.57 -12.50 24.39
N SER A 57 11.88 -12.31 25.65
CA SER A 57 11.03 -12.76 26.76
C SER A 57 10.26 -11.55 27.30
N LEU A 58 8.96 -11.51 27.08
CA LEU A 58 8.08 -10.44 27.53
C LEU A 58 7.03 -10.98 28.51
N PRO A 59 6.57 -10.13 29.46
CA PRO A 59 5.42 -10.50 30.29
C PRO A 59 4.21 -10.87 29.45
N SER A 60 3.53 -11.96 29.80
CA SER A 60 2.42 -12.51 29.01
C SER A 60 1.28 -11.51 28.83
N ASN A 61 1.01 -10.67 29.81
CA ASN A 61 0.02 -9.59 29.74
C ASN A 61 0.40 -8.50 28.72
N LEU A 62 1.68 -8.18 28.59
CA LEU A 62 2.16 -7.19 27.62
C LEU A 62 2.05 -7.75 26.18
N ILE A 63 2.35 -9.03 26.01
CA ILE A 63 2.18 -9.71 24.71
C ILE A 63 0.71 -9.77 24.33
N GLU A 64 -0.17 -10.09 25.27
CA GLU A 64 -1.62 -10.13 25.04
C GLU A 64 -2.17 -8.75 24.65
N VAL A 65 -1.70 -7.68 25.30
CA VAL A 65 -2.04 -6.29 24.94
C VAL A 65 -1.51 -5.93 23.53
N ILE A 66 -0.26 -6.30 23.22
CA ILE A 66 0.33 -6.07 21.91
C ILE A 66 -0.43 -6.86 20.84
N LEU A 67 -0.68 -8.15 21.05
CA LEU A 67 -1.41 -9.01 20.11
C LEU A 67 -2.85 -8.51 19.93
N ASN A 68 -3.56 -8.18 21.00
CA ASN A 68 -4.92 -7.66 20.94
C ASN A 68 -4.96 -6.31 20.20
N LYS A 69 -4.00 -5.43 20.44
CA LYS A 69 -3.88 -4.16 19.71
C LYS A 69 -3.60 -4.39 18.21
N PHE A 70 -2.70 -5.32 17.86
CA PHE A 70 -2.44 -5.70 16.47
C PHE A 70 -3.60 -6.47 15.83
N MET A 71 -4.28 -7.34 16.58
CA MET A 71 -5.41 -8.14 16.08
C MET A 71 -6.70 -7.34 15.94
N SER A 72 -6.86 -6.22 16.69
CA SER A 72 -8.07 -5.38 16.60
C SER A 72 -8.21 -4.62 15.28
N TYR A 73 -7.12 -4.48 14.51
CA TYR A 73 -7.12 -3.77 13.23
C TYR A 73 -7.31 -4.69 12.01
N LEU A 74 -7.15 -6.01 12.17
CA LEU A 74 -7.31 -6.98 11.09
C LEU A 74 -8.55 -7.83 11.33
N ILE A 75 -9.55 -7.65 10.47
CA ILE A 75 -10.78 -8.44 10.49
C ILE A 75 -10.61 -9.57 9.49
N THR A 76 -10.61 -10.79 10.00
CA THR A 76 -10.66 -12.02 9.17
C THR A 76 -11.97 -12.73 9.51
N PRO A 77 -12.95 -12.77 8.60
CA PRO A 77 -14.20 -13.47 8.83
C PRO A 77 -13.97 -14.94 9.16
N GLU A 78 -14.79 -15.50 10.03
CA GLU A 78 -14.72 -16.93 10.36
C GLU A 78 -14.92 -17.76 9.10
N GLY A 79 -14.05 -18.76 8.91
CA GLY A 79 -14.07 -19.63 7.72
C GLY A 79 -13.56 -18.98 6.43
N TYR A 80 -12.99 -17.77 6.48
CA TYR A 80 -12.40 -17.13 5.30
C TYR A 80 -11.33 -18.01 4.66
N LYS A 81 -11.46 -18.20 3.36
CA LYS A 81 -10.44 -18.84 2.52
C LYS A 81 -10.09 -17.91 1.35
N PRO A 82 -8.81 -17.68 1.08
CA PRO A 82 -8.42 -16.88 -0.08
C PRO A 82 -8.86 -17.56 -1.36
N LEU A 83 -9.33 -16.77 -2.33
CA LEU A 83 -9.76 -17.27 -3.65
C LEU A 83 -8.58 -17.73 -4.51
N LEU A 84 -7.40 -17.19 -4.25
CA LEU A 84 -6.15 -17.51 -4.94
C LEU A 84 -5.12 -18.01 -3.93
N ASP A 85 -4.28 -18.94 -4.34
CA ASP A 85 -3.07 -19.27 -3.59
C ASP A 85 -2.04 -18.13 -3.72
N LEU A 86 -0.94 -18.23 -2.97
CA LEU A 86 0.08 -17.19 -2.93
C LEU A 86 0.71 -16.94 -4.31
N LYS A 87 1.05 -17.99 -5.04
CA LYS A 87 1.67 -17.89 -6.37
C LYS A 87 0.73 -17.24 -7.37
N GLN A 88 -0.54 -17.61 -7.35
CA GLN A 88 -1.58 -17.00 -8.17
C GLN A 88 -1.78 -15.52 -7.82
N THR A 89 -1.76 -15.18 -6.54
CA THR A 89 -1.87 -13.79 -6.06
C THR A 89 -0.72 -12.94 -6.55
N GLU A 90 0.52 -13.41 -6.43
CA GLU A 90 1.72 -12.71 -6.94
C GLU A 90 1.64 -12.48 -8.45
N LEU A 91 1.29 -13.52 -9.19
CA LEU A 91 1.12 -13.42 -10.63
C LEU A 91 -0.01 -12.43 -11.00
N GLY A 92 -1.13 -12.49 -10.28
CA GLY A 92 -2.25 -11.58 -10.48
C GLY A 92 -1.88 -10.12 -10.25
N ILE A 93 -1.16 -9.82 -9.16
CA ILE A 93 -0.66 -8.46 -8.87
C ILE A 93 0.23 -7.96 -10.01
N LYS A 94 1.19 -8.79 -10.47
CA LYS A 94 2.05 -8.45 -11.61
C LYS A 94 1.22 -8.11 -12.85
N GLN A 95 0.28 -8.96 -13.21
CA GLN A 95 -0.56 -8.77 -14.40
C GLN A 95 -1.45 -7.53 -14.30
N ILE A 96 -2.03 -7.26 -13.14
CA ILE A 96 -2.83 -6.05 -12.89
C ILE A 96 -1.95 -4.82 -13.10
N LYS A 97 -0.76 -4.78 -12.50
CA LYS A 97 0.17 -3.64 -12.61
C LYS A 97 0.55 -3.39 -14.06
N GLU A 98 0.96 -4.40 -14.79
CA GLU A 98 1.38 -4.28 -16.19
C GLU A 98 0.22 -3.85 -17.10
N PHE A 99 -0.93 -4.47 -16.99
CA PHE A 99 -2.09 -4.20 -17.84
C PHE A 99 -2.69 -2.82 -17.57
N PHE A 100 -2.93 -2.48 -16.30
CA PHE A 100 -3.47 -1.18 -15.92
C PHE A 100 -2.54 -0.04 -16.32
N GLN A 101 -1.25 -0.18 -16.05
CA GLN A 101 -0.22 0.80 -16.41
C GLN A 101 -0.24 1.10 -17.91
N LEU A 102 -0.29 0.06 -18.76
CA LEU A 102 -0.34 0.21 -20.21
C LEU A 102 -1.62 0.94 -20.65
N ASN A 103 -2.78 0.55 -20.13
CA ASN A 103 -4.05 1.18 -20.44
C ASN A 103 -4.11 2.64 -19.97
N LEU A 104 -3.75 2.92 -18.73
CA LEU A 104 -3.80 4.26 -18.17
C LEU A 104 -2.84 5.21 -18.89
N SER A 105 -1.61 4.76 -19.15
CA SER A 105 -0.62 5.59 -19.85
C SER A 105 -1.04 5.91 -21.29
N SER A 106 -1.70 4.98 -21.97
CA SER A 106 -2.27 5.21 -23.32
C SER A 106 -3.43 6.20 -23.26
N GLU A 107 -4.39 6.01 -22.36
CA GLU A 107 -5.57 6.88 -22.22
C GLU A 107 -5.21 8.33 -21.89
N LEU A 108 -4.23 8.53 -21.02
CA LEU A 108 -3.86 9.85 -20.51
C LEU A 108 -2.60 10.42 -21.16
N ARG A 109 -1.99 9.72 -22.13
CA ARG A 109 -0.74 10.10 -22.81
C ARG A 109 0.41 10.36 -21.83
N LEU A 110 0.66 9.37 -20.96
CA LEU A 110 1.67 9.47 -19.91
C LEU A 110 2.97 8.77 -20.33
N ARG A 111 4.10 9.40 -20.04
CA ARG A 111 5.44 8.82 -20.18
C ARG A 111 5.90 8.30 -18.82
N ARG A 112 6.48 7.10 -18.80
CA ARG A 112 7.10 6.56 -17.59
C ARG A 112 8.38 7.31 -17.25
N VAL A 113 8.56 7.66 -15.98
CA VAL A 113 9.78 8.22 -15.41
C VAL A 113 10.18 7.43 -14.17
N THR A 114 11.45 7.49 -13.80
CA THR A 114 11.95 6.87 -12.57
C THR A 114 11.96 7.92 -11.47
N ALA A 115 11.21 7.66 -10.41
CA ALA A 115 11.14 8.56 -9.27
C ALA A 115 12.16 8.19 -8.17
N PRO A 116 12.57 9.15 -7.33
CA PRO A 116 13.36 8.87 -6.15
C PRO A 116 12.55 8.13 -5.08
N LEU A 117 13.20 7.18 -4.40
CA LEU A 117 12.64 6.54 -3.20
C LEU A 117 12.75 7.47 -1.97
N PHE A 118 13.79 8.30 -1.93
CA PHE A 118 14.06 9.26 -0.87
C PHE A 118 14.67 10.54 -1.45
N VAL A 119 14.56 11.61 -0.68
CA VAL A 119 15.12 12.92 -1.01
C VAL A 119 15.87 13.48 0.20
N LEU A 120 16.76 14.45 -0.03
CA LEU A 120 17.40 15.14 1.09
C LEU A 120 16.36 15.93 1.89
N LYS A 121 16.45 15.83 3.22
CA LYS A 121 15.56 16.57 4.12
C LYS A 121 15.74 18.07 3.94
N GLY A 122 14.65 18.80 3.92
CA GLY A 122 14.65 20.25 3.80
C GLY A 122 14.63 20.80 2.38
N MET A 123 14.64 19.94 1.36
CA MET A 123 14.50 20.39 -0.05
C MET A 123 13.08 20.84 -0.41
N GLY A 124 12.10 20.63 0.44
CA GLY A 124 10.70 20.98 0.17
C GLY A 124 10.01 20.11 -0.89
N ILE A 125 10.67 19.03 -1.35
CA ILE A 125 10.15 18.13 -2.40
C ILE A 125 9.24 17.07 -1.82
N ASN A 126 9.58 16.51 -0.63
CA ASN A 126 8.72 15.57 0.05
C ASN A 126 7.44 16.25 0.53
N ASP A 127 6.32 15.57 0.41
CA ASP A 127 5.02 16.08 0.87
C ASP A 127 4.74 15.59 2.28
N ASP A 128 4.41 16.51 3.17
CA ASP A 128 4.10 16.18 4.57
C ASP A 128 2.65 15.67 4.74
N LEU A 129 1.96 15.34 3.65
CA LEU A 129 0.55 14.91 3.62
C LEU A 129 -0.36 15.91 4.35
N ASN A 130 -0.81 15.56 5.57
CA ASN A 130 -1.60 16.47 6.44
C ASN A 130 -0.73 17.39 7.29
N GLY A 131 0.63 17.28 7.19
CA GLY A 131 1.58 18.08 7.93
C GLY A 131 1.89 17.57 9.35
N VAL A 132 1.38 16.40 9.72
CA VAL A 132 1.59 15.77 11.02
C VAL A 132 2.33 14.44 10.96
N GLU A 133 2.37 13.82 9.78
CA GLU A 133 3.01 12.53 9.56
C GLU A 133 4.54 12.66 9.62
N ARG A 134 5.17 11.69 10.30
CA ARG A 134 6.61 11.62 10.44
C ARG A 134 7.25 10.88 9.27
N ALA A 135 8.15 11.54 8.57
CA ALA A 135 8.96 10.89 7.55
C ALA A 135 9.97 9.93 8.17
N VAL A 136 10.18 8.77 7.55
CA VAL A 136 11.30 7.88 7.87
C VAL A 136 12.59 8.52 7.39
N THR A 137 13.49 8.86 8.30
CA THR A 137 14.74 9.57 8.00
C THR A 137 15.96 8.70 8.32
N PHE A 138 17.03 8.90 7.53
CA PHE A 138 18.32 8.26 7.76
C PHE A 138 19.46 9.19 7.37
N PRO A 139 20.65 9.06 8.01
CA PRO A 139 21.83 9.84 7.64
C PRO A 139 22.53 9.23 6.41
N ILE A 140 23.17 10.08 5.62
CA ILE A 140 24.04 9.67 4.49
C ILE A 140 25.49 10.00 4.85
N LYS A 141 26.31 8.97 5.09
CA LYS A 141 27.70 9.08 5.54
C LYS A 141 28.54 9.96 4.60
N ASP A 142 28.46 9.71 3.29
CA ASP A 142 29.31 10.42 2.31
C ASP A 142 28.88 11.88 2.08
N LEU A 143 27.74 12.30 2.66
CA LEU A 143 27.27 13.68 2.66
C LEU A 143 27.38 14.33 4.07
N GLY A 144 28.33 13.87 4.89
CA GLY A 144 28.55 14.43 6.23
C GLY A 144 27.37 14.22 7.18
N ASP A 145 26.75 13.05 7.10
CA ASP A 145 25.54 12.68 7.86
C ASP A 145 24.32 13.58 7.60
N ALA A 146 24.27 14.24 6.44
CA ALA A 146 23.07 14.91 5.98
C ALA A 146 21.90 13.91 5.96
N LYS A 147 20.73 14.37 6.43
CA LYS A 147 19.54 13.50 6.53
C LYS A 147 18.80 13.42 5.21
N ALA A 148 18.50 12.20 4.81
CA ALA A 148 17.51 11.92 3.77
C ALA A 148 16.21 11.44 4.41
N GLU A 149 15.11 11.53 3.68
CA GLU A 149 13.78 11.06 4.09
C GLU A 149 13.11 10.30 2.96
N VAL A 150 12.51 9.16 3.30
CA VAL A 150 11.68 8.38 2.37
C VAL A 150 10.46 9.21 2.00
N VAL A 151 10.12 9.24 0.73
CA VAL A 151 9.01 10.06 0.23
C VAL A 151 7.66 9.57 0.77
N HIS A 152 6.78 10.52 1.13
CA HIS A 152 5.38 10.25 1.43
C HIS A 152 4.49 10.41 0.19
N SER A 153 4.85 11.35 -0.70
CA SER A 153 4.19 11.65 -1.95
C SER A 153 5.21 12.23 -2.94
N LEU A 154 4.98 12.00 -4.21
CA LEU A 154 5.80 12.51 -5.31
C LEU A 154 5.12 13.66 -6.07
N ALA A 155 4.04 14.24 -5.57
CA ALA A 155 3.29 15.28 -6.28
C ALA A 155 4.17 16.49 -6.63
N LYS A 156 4.92 17.02 -5.66
CA LYS A 156 5.84 18.16 -5.89
C LYS A 156 6.98 17.77 -6.84
N TRP A 157 7.58 16.60 -6.64
CA TRP A 157 8.65 16.11 -7.50
C TRP A 157 8.18 15.96 -8.96
N LYS A 158 7.01 15.37 -9.19
CA LYS A 158 6.47 15.20 -10.54
C LYS A 158 6.22 16.54 -11.24
N ARG A 159 5.71 17.56 -10.52
CA ARG A 159 5.53 18.91 -11.09
C ARG A 159 6.83 19.55 -11.50
N LEU A 160 7.89 19.38 -10.70
CA LEU A 160 9.24 19.82 -11.08
C LEU A 160 9.73 19.07 -12.32
N THR A 161 9.55 17.74 -12.36
CA THR A 161 9.95 16.91 -13.50
C THR A 161 9.18 17.24 -14.78
N LEU A 162 7.87 17.55 -14.68
CA LEU A 162 7.09 18.01 -15.83
C LEU A 162 7.66 19.31 -16.41
N ALA A 163 8.07 20.25 -15.55
CA ALA A 163 8.68 21.51 -15.97
C ALA A 163 10.09 21.30 -16.58
N GLU A 164 10.93 20.49 -15.93
CA GLU A 164 12.28 20.16 -16.37
C GLU A 164 12.29 19.46 -17.75
N TYR A 165 11.34 18.55 -17.96
CA TYR A 165 11.21 17.80 -19.21
C TYR A 165 10.39 18.54 -20.27
N HIS A 166 9.95 19.76 -19.99
CA HIS A 166 9.15 20.60 -20.90
C HIS A 166 7.94 19.82 -21.47
N ILE A 167 7.23 19.11 -20.60
CA ILE A 167 6.05 18.32 -21.01
C ILE A 167 4.92 19.26 -21.41
N GLU A 168 4.43 19.08 -22.63
CA GLU A 168 3.37 19.93 -23.21
C GLU A 168 1.99 19.63 -22.60
N PRO A 169 1.04 20.60 -22.65
CA PRO A 169 -0.36 20.35 -22.28
C PRO A 169 -0.96 19.15 -23.02
N GLY A 170 -1.74 18.37 -22.31
CA GLY A 170 -2.33 17.12 -22.83
C GLY A 170 -1.45 15.87 -22.68
N TYR A 171 -0.21 16.03 -22.22
CA TYR A 171 0.72 14.96 -21.91
C TYR A 171 1.09 14.97 -20.42
N GLY A 172 1.66 13.87 -19.95
CA GLY A 172 2.06 13.74 -18.55
C GLY A 172 3.13 12.71 -18.32
N ILE A 173 3.39 12.47 -17.05
CA ILE A 173 4.33 11.45 -16.58
C ILE A 173 3.63 10.55 -15.54
N TYR A 174 4.11 9.33 -15.45
CA TYR A 174 3.76 8.41 -14.36
C TYR A 174 4.99 7.69 -13.84
N THR A 175 4.90 7.22 -12.61
CA THR A 175 5.96 6.46 -11.97
C THR A 175 5.39 5.44 -11.01
N ASP A 176 6.18 4.39 -10.73
CA ASP A 176 5.96 3.54 -9.58
C ASP A 176 6.51 4.27 -8.35
N MET A 177 5.67 4.50 -7.36
CA MET A 177 6.04 5.12 -6.09
C MET A 177 6.00 4.09 -4.98
N ASN A 178 7.08 4.04 -4.21
CA ASN A 178 7.14 3.28 -2.97
C ASN A 178 7.29 4.25 -1.81
N ALA A 179 6.44 4.14 -0.81
CA ALA A 179 6.44 5.01 0.35
C ALA A 179 6.28 4.22 1.65
N ILE A 180 6.76 4.80 2.75
CA ILE A 180 6.56 4.28 4.10
C ILE A 180 5.76 5.30 4.89
N ARG A 181 4.61 4.90 5.40
CA ARG A 181 3.73 5.72 6.23
C ARG A 181 3.82 5.26 7.68
N ALA A 182 4.79 5.77 8.41
CA ALA A 182 5.13 5.32 9.76
C ALA A 182 4.00 5.56 10.80
N ASP A 183 3.13 6.52 10.54
CA ASP A 183 2.02 6.91 11.43
C ASP A 183 0.65 6.40 10.96
N GLU A 184 0.61 5.50 9.96
CA GLU A 184 -0.64 4.92 9.46
C GLU A 184 -1.30 4.00 10.48
N GLU A 185 -2.61 4.12 10.63
CA GLU A 185 -3.42 3.14 11.36
C GLU A 185 -3.62 1.89 10.50
N LEU A 186 -2.93 0.82 10.87
CA LEU A 186 -2.90 -0.40 10.07
C LEU A 186 -4.21 -1.19 10.19
N GLY A 187 -4.70 -1.70 9.07
CA GLY A 187 -5.93 -2.49 9.01
C GLY A 187 -6.01 -3.32 7.73
N ASN A 188 -7.21 -3.80 7.41
CA ASN A 188 -7.42 -4.55 6.16
C ASN A 188 -7.21 -3.70 4.90
N LEU A 189 -7.37 -2.37 5.01
CA LEU A 189 -7.29 -1.43 3.90
C LEU A 189 -6.00 -0.59 3.91
N HIS A 190 -5.34 -0.44 5.07
CA HIS A 190 -4.20 0.45 5.24
C HIS A 190 -2.96 -0.34 5.64
N SER A 191 -1.86 -0.07 4.95
CA SER A 191 -0.56 -0.70 5.16
C SER A 191 0.52 0.33 5.45
N LEU A 192 1.52 -0.06 6.24
CA LEU A 192 2.73 0.72 6.48
C LEU A 192 3.50 1.04 5.19
N TYR A 193 3.54 0.09 4.28
CA TYR A 193 4.18 0.23 2.98
C TYR A 193 3.14 0.50 1.91
N VAL A 194 3.44 1.47 1.05
CA VAL A 194 2.61 1.88 -0.07
C VAL A 194 3.36 1.64 -1.37
N ASP A 195 2.76 0.86 -2.26
CA ASP A 195 3.19 0.65 -3.64
C ASP A 195 2.05 1.12 -4.54
N GLN A 196 2.24 2.24 -5.21
CA GLN A 196 1.19 2.86 -6.03
C GLN A 196 1.74 3.38 -7.35
N TRP A 197 0.87 3.48 -8.37
CA TRP A 197 1.12 4.34 -9.50
C TRP A 197 0.78 5.76 -9.12
N ASP A 198 1.67 6.64 -9.49
CA ASP A 198 1.51 8.05 -9.23
C ASP A 198 1.76 8.82 -10.54
N TRP A 199 0.83 9.66 -10.94
CA TRP A 199 0.88 10.35 -12.22
C TRP A 199 0.47 11.81 -12.10
N GLU A 200 1.00 12.62 -13.03
CA GLU A 200 0.63 14.03 -13.22
C GLU A 200 0.54 14.31 -14.71
N ARG A 201 -0.42 15.14 -15.11
CA ARG A 201 -0.63 15.55 -16.49
C ARG A 201 -0.72 17.06 -16.58
N VAL A 202 -0.05 17.65 -17.58
CA VAL A 202 -0.13 19.07 -17.84
C VAL A 202 -1.47 19.38 -18.52
N ILE A 203 -2.16 20.37 -18.00
CA ILE A 203 -3.42 20.87 -18.53
C ILE A 203 -3.31 22.39 -18.76
N THR A 204 -4.15 22.94 -19.64
CA THR A 204 -4.25 24.39 -19.82
C THR A 204 -5.18 24.99 -18.75
N ALA A 205 -5.24 26.32 -18.67
CA ALA A 205 -6.18 27.00 -17.78
C ALA A 205 -7.64 26.74 -18.19
N GLU A 206 -7.89 26.63 -19.50
CA GLU A 206 -9.21 26.34 -20.08
C GLU A 206 -9.70 24.93 -19.74
N ASP A 207 -8.79 23.97 -19.62
CA ASP A 207 -9.10 22.57 -19.22
C ASP A 207 -9.51 22.47 -17.74
N ARG A 208 -9.33 23.51 -16.93
CA ARG A 208 -9.63 23.50 -15.51
C ARG A 208 -11.13 23.71 -15.24
N ASN A 209 -11.93 22.77 -15.71
CA ASN A 209 -13.39 22.76 -15.57
C ASN A 209 -13.92 21.36 -15.22
N VAL A 210 -15.21 21.28 -14.85
CA VAL A 210 -15.85 20.04 -14.40
C VAL A 210 -16.03 19.04 -15.55
N GLU A 211 -16.29 19.51 -16.74
CA GLU A 211 -16.50 18.71 -17.95
C GLU A 211 -15.22 17.94 -18.29
N PHE A 212 -14.09 18.63 -18.31
CA PHE A 212 -12.78 18.01 -18.52
C PHE A 212 -12.45 17.02 -17.40
N LEU A 213 -12.71 17.35 -16.14
CA LEU A 213 -12.54 16.44 -15.02
C LEU A 213 -13.34 15.15 -15.22
N LYS A 214 -14.62 15.26 -15.59
CA LYS A 214 -15.48 14.09 -15.87
C LYS A 214 -14.95 13.25 -17.02
N GLU A 215 -14.44 13.87 -18.07
CA GLU A 215 -13.81 13.17 -19.20
C GLU A 215 -12.60 12.36 -18.72
N ILE A 216 -11.68 12.98 -17.98
CA ILE A 216 -10.48 12.30 -17.47
C ILE A 216 -10.84 11.14 -16.54
N VAL A 217 -11.77 11.36 -15.59
CA VAL A 217 -12.24 10.31 -14.68
C VAL A 217 -12.87 9.15 -15.45
N THR A 218 -13.67 9.44 -16.50
CA THR A 218 -14.28 8.40 -17.34
C THR A 218 -13.22 7.56 -18.05
N ARG A 219 -12.16 8.16 -18.57
CA ARG A 219 -11.03 7.44 -19.19
C ARG A 219 -10.28 6.54 -18.20
N ILE A 220 -10.02 7.06 -16.99
CA ILE A 220 -9.41 6.28 -15.92
C ILE A 220 -10.29 5.09 -15.55
N TYR A 221 -11.59 5.33 -15.37
CA TYR A 221 -12.54 4.29 -15.03
C TYR A 221 -12.64 3.20 -16.11
N ALA A 222 -12.61 3.58 -17.38
CA ALA A 222 -12.57 2.61 -18.47
C ALA A 222 -11.33 1.71 -18.42
N ALA A 223 -10.17 2.25 -18.02
CA ALA A 223 -8.96 1.45 -17.79
C ALA A 223 -9.13 0.49 -16.59
N MET A 224 -9.77 0.93 -15.51
CA MET A 224 -10.07 0.07 -14.35
C MET A 224 -11.01 -1.08 -14.73
N VAL A 225 -12.10 -0.80 -15.43
CA VAL A 225 -13.07 -1.81 -15.87
C VAL A 225 -12.40 -2.84 -16.79
N ARG A 226 -11.58 -2.41 -17.76
CA ARG A 226 -10.81 -3.34 -18.61
C ARG A 226 -9.88 -4.23 -17.79
N THR A 227 -9.25 -3.66 -16.77
CA THR A 227 -8.36 -4.43 -15.89
C THR A 227 -9.14 -5.45 -15.06
N GLU A 228 -10.31 -5.09 -14.55
CA GLU A 228 -11.19 -6.00 -13.81
C GLU A 228 -11.62 -7.20 -14.70
N TYR A 229 -12.00 -6.94 -15.93
CA TYR A 229 -12.35 -8.03 -16.88
C TYR A 229 -11.15 -8.90 -17.22
N MET A 230 -9.96 -8.35 -17.37
CA MET A 230 -8.74 -9.13 -17.57
C MET A 230 -8.48 -10.05 -16.37
N VAL A 231 -8.67 -9.55 -15.13
CA VAL A 231 -8.55 -10.38 -13.92
C VAL A 231 -9.59 -11.49 -13.91
N TYR A 232 -10.83 -11.19 -14.30
CA TYR A 232 -11.90 -12.18 -14.37
C TYR A 232 -11.62 -13.29 -15.40
N GLU A 233 -11.06 -12.95 -16.56
CA GLU A 233 -10.66 -13.94 -17.57
C GLU A 233 -9.56 -14.88 -17.05
N MET A 234 -8.59 -14.34 -16.29
CA MET A 234 -7.52 -15.14 -15.68
C MET A 234 -7.98 -15.96 -14.47
N TYR A 235 -8.89 -15.41 -13.69
CA TYR A 235 -9.38 -15.96 -12.42
C TYR A 235 -10.90 -15.85 -12.33
N PRO A 236 -11.65 -16.76 -12.98
CA PRO A 236 -13.12 -16.67 -13.07
C PRO A 236 -13.86 -16.71 -11.72
N GLN A 237 -13.19 -17.11 -10.64
CA GLN A 237 -13.71 -17.04 -9.27
C GLN A 237 -13.75 -15.62 -8.72
N ILE A 238 -12.98 -14.67 -9.27
CA ILE A 238 -13.00 -13.24 -8.94
C ILE A 238 -13.96 -12.57 -9.90
N LYS A 239 -15.21 -12.35 -9.47
CA LYS A 239 -16.25 -11.76 -10.31
C LYS A 239 -16.09 -10.25 -10.43
N PRO A 240 -16.34 -9.67 -11.62
CA PRO A 240 -16.43 -8.23 -11.78
C PRO A 240 -17.51 -7.64 -10.87
N CYS A 241 -17.20 -6.51 -10.24
CA CYS A 241 -18.11 -5.80 -9.33
C CYS A 241 -18.23 -4.31 -9.65
N LEU A 242 -17.39 -3.77 -10.53
CA LEU A 242 -17.45 -2.36 -10.89
C LEU A 242 -18.73 -2.06 -11.70
N PRO A 243 -19.48 -0.99 -11.34
CA PRO A 243 -20.67 -0.60 -12.08
C PRO A 243 -20.32 -0.17 -13.52
N GLN A 244 -21.22 -0.42 -14.46
CA GLN A 244 -20.98 -0.07 -15.87
C GLN A 244 -20.97 1.45 -16.12
N LYS A 245 -21.59 2.23 -15.26
CA LYS A 245 -21.71 3.69 -15.40
C LYS A 245 -21.22 4.39 -14.15
N LEU A 246 -20.44 5.43 -14.35
CA LEU A 246 -20.05 6.36 -13.30
C LEU A 246 -21.22 7.29 -12.95
N HIS A 247 -21.40 7.53 -11.66
CA HIS A 247 -22.26 8.59 -11.15
C HIS A 247 -21.38 9.69 -10.58
N PHE A 248 -21.66 10.93 -10.99
CA PHE A 248 -20.99 12.10 -10.46
C PHE A 248 -21.97 12.85 -9.55
N ILE A 249 -21.58 13.09 -8.34
CA ILE A 249 -22.37 13.84 -7.36
C ILE A 249 -21.52 14.98 -6.81
N HIS A 250 -22.11 16.14 -6.63
CA HIS A 250 -21.44 17.26 -5.97
C HIS A 250 -21.45 17.06 -4.46
N ALA A 251 -20.34 17.40 -3.77
CA ALA A 251 -20.24 17.23 -2.32
C ALA A 251 -21.36 17.95 -1.54
N GLU A 252 -21.83 19.09 -2.06
CA GLU A 252 -22.95 19.83 -1.46
C GLU A 252 -24.29 19.10 -1.64
N GLU A 253 -24.53 18.48 -2.78
CA GLU A 253 -25.70 17.61 -3.01
C GLU A 253 -25.67 16.41 -2.07
N LEU A 254 -24.50 15.78 -1.92
CA LEU A 254 -24.31 14.68 -0.97
C LEU A 254 -24.58 15.13 0.48
N ARG A 255 -24.20 16.36 0.85
CA ARG A 255 -24.50 16.94 2.15
C ARG A 255 -26.00 17.16 2.35
N GLN A 256 -26.71 17.56 1.32
CA GLN A 256 -28.16 17.73 1.39
C GLN A 256 -28.91 16.41 1.51
N LEU A 257 -28.42 15.33 0.85
CA LEU A 257 -28.99 13.99 0.97
C LEU A 257 -28.79 13.38 2.35
N TYR A 258 -27.65 13.65 2.98
CA TYR A 258 -27.26 13.07 4.27
C TYR A 258 -26.77 14.16 5.24
N PRO A 259 -27.64 15.09 5.69
CA PRO A 259 -27.21 16.26 6.46
C PRO A 259 -26.58 15.90 7.81
N ASP A 260 -27.06 14.85 8.44
CA ASP A 260 -26.65 14.42 9.78
C ASP A 260 -25.40 13.51 9.81
N LEU A 261 -24.90 13.11 8.65
CA LEU A 261 -23.73 12.25 8.58
C LEU A 261 -22.44 13.06 8.43
N GLU A 262 -21.36 12.55 9.03
CA GLU A 262 -20.00 13.02 8.78
C GLU A 262 -19.59 12.81 7.29
N PRO A 263 -18.70 13.63 6.71
CA PRO A 263 -18.35 13.55 5.30
C PRO A 263 -18.00 12.15 4.79
N LYS A 264 -17.11 11.41 5.49
CA LYS A 264 -16.76 10.03 5.14
C LYS A 264 -17.94 9.06 5.21
N CYS A 265 -18.84 9.27 6.18
CA CYS A 265 -20.05 8.45 6.31
C CYS A 265 -21.05 8.72 5.19
N ARG A 266 -21.14 9.96 4.68
CA ARG A 266 -21.95 10.30 3.51
C ARG A 266 -21.48 9.60 2.24
N GLU A 267 -20.15 9.62 2.00
CA GLU A 267 -19.54 8.92 0.87
C GLU A 267 -19.83 7.41 0.94
N HIS A 268 -19.69 6.83 2.13
CA HIS A 268 -19.98 5.41 2.32
C HIS A 268 -21.46 5.05 2.19
N ALA A 269 -22.36 5.96 2.51
CA ALA A 269 -23.82 5.73 2.42
C ALA A 269 -24.33 5.71 0.98
N ILE A 270 -23.61 6.33 0.01
CA ILE A 270 -24.01 6.41 -1.39
C ILE A 270 -23.29 5.37 -2.27
N CYS A 271 -22.19 4.78 -1.81
CA CYS A 271 -21.47 3.69 -2.49
C CYS A 271 -21.99 2.32 -2.06
#